data_e739609ddd6816a607b2ed0f5e8064d7
#
_entry.id   e739609ddd6816a607b2ed0f5e8064d7
#
_cell.length_a   1.000
_cell.length_b   1.000
_cell.length_c   1.000
_cell.angle_alpha   90.00
_cell.angle_beta   90.00
_cell.angle_gamma   90.00
#
_symmetry.space_group_name_H-M   'P 1'
#
loop_
_entity.id
_entity.type
_entity.pdbx_description
1 polymer ?
#
loop_
_entity_poly.entity_id
_entity_poly.type
_entity_poly.pdbx_seq_one_letter_code
_entity_poly.pdbx_strand_id
1 'polypeptide(L)'
;MGRLILIAGMFFAQVIPVFAQEPEVQISIIIDDLGDQWRNGLRAIRLPGEITYAILPHTPYSVRLAYKAHDMGREVMLHFPMASMRHLRPGPGAVDVSMSEASFQAQTKSNLAAIPFIRGVNNHMGSQITPSLKHMQWLMADLAERGDLYFVDSMTIDTSIAGQTALAQGIPMVKRDIFLDNERDPVQLQRQFAKLLKVARQQGYAVAIGHPYPETLAMLEAELPGLAAKGIQLVPVSRLIQTHRLQAPVLWQASLSPSPTVSKN
;
A
#
# COMPACT_ATOMS: atom_id res chain seq x y z
N MET A 1 10.76 -18.89 -78.82
CA MET A 1 11.72 -19.03 -77.70
C MET A 1 11.56 -17.83 -76.77
N GLY A 2 10.72 -17.96 -75.76
CA GLY A 2 10.46 -16.91 -74.77
C GLY A 2 11.30 -17.20 -73.54
N ARG A 3 12.07 -16.21 -73.07
CA ARG A 3 12.86 -16.27 -71.83
C ARG A 3 12.00 -15.72 -70.68
N LEU A 4 11.73 -16.58 -69.69
CA LEU A 4 11.08 -16.24 -68.47
C LEU A 4 12.14 -15.65 -67.49
N ILE A 5 12.02 -14.41 -67.10
CA ILE A 5 12.89 -13.79 -66.07
C ILE A 5 12.18 -13.93 -64.75
N LEU A 6 12.74 -14.77 -63.84
CA LEU A 6 12.30 -14.88 -62.46
C LEU A 6 12.94 -13.73 -61.64
N ILE A 7 12.13 -12.81 -61.14
CA ILE A 7 12.59 -11.79 -60.20
C ILE A 7 12.35 -12.36 -58.78
N ALA A 8 13.44 -12.71 -58.09
CA ALA A 8 13.43 -13.11 -56.69
C ALA A 8 13.37 -11.84 -55.81
N GLY A 9 12.24 -11.57 -55.24
CA GLY A 9 12.08 -10.49 -54.27
C GLY A 9 12.69 -10.90 -52.91
N MET A 10 13.77 -10.25 -52.53
CA MET A 10 14.34 -10.38 -51.17
C MET A 10 13.50 -9.56 -50.20
N PHE A 11 12.71 -10.22 -49.32
CA PHE A 11 12.08 -9.58 -48.20
C PHE A 11 13.12 -9.37 -47.08
N PHE A 12 13.55 -8.13 -46.87
CA PHE A 12 14.29 -7.73 -45.68
C PHE A 12 13.31 -7.58 -44.51
N ALA A 13 13.29 -8.53 -43.60
CA ALA A 13 12.61 -8.37 -42.29
C ALA A 13 13.38 -7.32 -41.46
N GLN A 14 12.80 -6.16 -41.30
CA GLN A 14 13.35 -5.16 -40.36
C GLN A 14 13.07 -5.64 -38.93
N VAL A 15 14.13 -6.06 -38.23
CA VAL A 15 14.11 -6.31 -36.78
C VAL A 15 14.10 -4.95 -36.10
N ILE A 16 12.92 -4.51 -35.68
CA ILE A 16 12.79 -3.33 -34.83
C ILE A 16 13.31 -3.74 -33.44
N PRO A 17 14.37 -3.10 -32.90
CA PRO A 17 14.82 -3.38 -31.54
C PRO A 17 13.71 -2.99 -30.57
N VAL A 18 13.13 -3.96 -29.84
CA VAL A 18 12.30 -3.72 -28.69
C VAL A 18 13.26 -3.27 -27.57
N PHE A 19 13.38 -1.96 -27.40
CA PHE A 19 14.02 -1.43 -26.21
C PHE A 19 13.17 -1.88 -25.01
N ALA A 20 13.72 -2.77 -24.19
CA ALA A 20 13.17 -3.05 -22.89
C ALA A 20 13.15 -1.72 -22.12
N GLN A 21 11.96 -1.19 -21.86
CA GLN A 21 11.79 0.02 -21.06
C GLN A 21 12.34 -0.33 -19.68
N GLU A 22 13.37 0.42 -19.23
CA GLU A 22 13.87 0.30 -17.85
C GLU A 22 12.70 0.34 -16.89
N PRO A 23 12.63 -0.55 -15.90
CA PRO A 23 11.52 -0.58 -14.97
C PRO A 23 11.38 0.80 -14.32
N GLU A 24 10.23 1.42 -14.51
CA GLU A 24 9.95 2.76 -14.01
C GLU A 24 9.96 2.74 -12.48
N VAL A 25 10.76 3.61 -11.85
CA VAL A 25 10.86 3.69 -10.40
C VAL A 25 9.54 4.16 -9.83
N GLN A 26 8.95 3.37 -8.93
CA GLN A 26 7.63 3.64 -8.38
C GLN A 26 7.68 4.08 -6.93
N ILE A 27 6.81 5.02 -6.56
CA ILE A 27 6.52 5.33 -5.16
C ILE A 27 5.02 5.23 -4.90
N SER A 28 4.66 4.82 -3.68
CA SER A 28 3.31 5.01 -3.15
C SER A 28 3.37 5.92 -1.93
N ILE A 29 2.43 6.84 -1.85
CA ILE A 29 2.25 7.73 -0.70
C ILE A 29 0.87 7.45 -0.11
N ILE A 30 0.85 7.23 1.20
CA ILE A 30 -0.37 7.04 1.99
C ILE A 30 -0.55 8.27 2.88
N ILE A 31 -1.74 8.84 2.89
CA ILE A 31 -2.11 9.86 3.88
C ILE A 31 -3.02 9.21 4.91
N ASP A 32 -2.49 9.03 6.12
CA ASP A 32 -3.19 8.44 7.27
C ASP A 32 -4.07 9.45 8.00
N ASP A 33 -4.80 9.02 9.02
CA ASP A 33 -5.62 9.83 9.93
C ASP A 33 -6.72 10.68 9.27
N LEU A 34 -7.24 10.26 8.12
CA LEU A 34 -8.42 10.92 7.57
C LEU A 34 -9.68 10.50 8.34
N GLY A 35 -10.59 11.46 8.55
CA GLY A 35 -11.89 11.18 9.16
C GLY A 35 -12.33 12.19 10.20
N ASP A 36 -11.41 12.70 11.02
CA ASP A 36 -11.74 13.65 12.11
C ASP A 36 -11.93 15.10 11.63
N GLN A 37 -11.23 15.51 10.57
CA GLN A 37 -11.22 16.89 10.11
C GLN A 37 -11.59 16.98 8.63
N TRP A 38 -12.75 17.55 8.31
CA TRP A 38 -13.23 17.71 6.96
C TRP A 38 -12.29 18.52 6.07
N ARG A 39 -11.84 19.69 6.53
CA ARG A 39 -11.03 20.61 5.71
C ARG A 39 -9.70 20.01 5.31
N ASN A 40 -8.97 19.43 6.25
CA ASN A 40 -7.66 18.83 6.00
C ASN A 40 -7.80 17.54 5.19
N GLY A 41 -8.81 16.69 5.47
CA GLY A 41 -9.10 15.51 4.67
C GLY A 41 -9.45 15.85 3.23
N LEU A 42 -10.27 16.87 2.99
CA LEU A 42 -10.61 17.30 1.64
C LEU A 42 -9.40 17.90 0.89
N ARG A 43 -8.52 18.65 1.58
CA ARG A 43 -7.28 19.16 0.99
C ARG A 43 -6.35 18.00 0.61
N ALA A 44 -6.21 17.00 1.48
CA ALA A 44 -5.42 15.79 1.20
C ALA A 44 -5.93 15.07 -0.06
N ILE A 45 -7.25 14.81 -0.16
CA ILE A 45 -7.85 14.12 -1.32
C ILE A 45 -7.64 14.88 -2.65
N ARG A 46 -7.44 16.19 -2.59
CA ARG A 46 -7.18 17.04 -3.76
C ARG A 46 -5.70 17.12 -4.17
N LEU A 47 -4.80 16.48 -3.45
CA LEU A 47 -3.40 16.41 -3.86
C LEU A 47 -3.28 15.83 -5.28
N PRO A 48 -2.32 16.32 -6.08
CA PRO A 48 -2.11 15.81 -7.43
C PRO A 48 -1.52 14.40 -7.42
N GLY A 49 -1.88 13.59 -8.41
CA GLY A 49 -1.35 12.23 -8.57
C GLY A 49 -2.17 11.15 -7.86
N GLU A 50 -1.69 9.91 -7.91
CA GLU A 50 -2.39 8.71 -7.43
C GLU A 50 -1.97 8.36 -6.00
N ILE A 51 -2.55 9.01 -5.01
CA ILE A 51 -2.30 8.84 -3.58
C ILE A 51 -3.35 7.89 -2.99
N THR A 52 -2.95 7.07 -2.01
CA THR A 52 -3.82 6.22 -1.21
C THR A 52 -4.21 6.92 0.09
N TYR A 53 -5.48 6.88 0.46
CA TYR A 53 -6.01 7.56 1.64
C TYR A 53 -6.49 6.56 2.68
N ALA A 54 -5.86 6.57 3.86
CA ALA A 54 -6.21 5.72 4.98
C ALA A 54 -7.15 6.47 5.94
N ILE A 55 -8.34 5.93 6.12
CA ILE A 55 -9.44 6.59 6.82
C ILE A 55 -9.76 5.86 8.12
N LEU A 56 -9.75 6.60 9.23
CA LEU A 56 -10.16 6.13 10.55
C LEU A 56 -11.64 5.76 10.56
N PRO A 57 -12.02 4.57 11.06
CA PRO A 57 -13.43 4.18 11.15
C PRO A 57 -14.15 4.98 12.24
N HIS A 58 -15.49 5.08 12.14
CA HIS A 58 -16.36 5.66 13.15
C HIS A 58 -16.05 7.12 13.54
N THR A 59 -15.30 7.85 12.71
CA THR A 59 -15.03 9.28 12.91
C THR A 59 -16.07 10.14 12.18
N PRO A 60 -16.25 11.44 12.54
CA PRO A 60 -17.36 12.25 12.05
C PRO A 60 -17.46 12.41 10.53
N TYR A 61 -16.33 12.34 9.82
CA TYR A 61 -16.28 12.57 8.38
C TYR A 61 -15.77 11.36 7.58
N SER A 62 -15.54 10.21 8.23
CA SER A 62 -14.95 9.03 7.62
C SER A 62 -15.68 8.59 6.35
N VAL A 63 -16.97 8.31 6.43
CA VAL A 63 -17.80 7.88 5.30
C VAL A 63 -17.84 8.93 4.20
N ARG A 64 -18.03 10.20 4.57
CA ARG A 64 -18.12 11.31 3.62
C ARG A 64 -16.81 11.52 2.87
N LEU A 65 -15.66 11.39 3.53
CA LEU A 65 -14.35 11.48 2.89
C LEU A 65 -14.06 10.26 2.01
N ALA A 66 -14.49 9.06 2.42
CA ALA A 66 -14.36 7.86 1.59
C ALA A 66 -15.13 8.00 0.26
N TYR A 67 -16.38 8.44 0.30
CA TYR A 67 -17.13 8.75 -0.92
C TYR A 67 -16.43 9.82 -1.76
N LYS A 68 -15.95 10.90 -1.14
CA LYS A 68 -15.28 11.97 -1.87
C LYS A 68 -13.98 11.52 -2.55
N ALA A 69 -13.20 10.67 -1.87
CA ALA A 69 -11.99 10.07 -2.44
C ALA A 69 -12.35 9.15 -3.62
N HIS A 70 -13.34 8.28 -3.45
CA HIS A 70 -13.80 7.37 -4.49
C HIS A 70 -14.33 8.11 -5.74
N ASP A 71 -15.16 9.15 -5.57
CA ASP A 71 -15.69 9.97 -6.65
C ASP A 71 -14.59 10.67 -7.48
N MET A 72 -13.43 10.91 -6.84
CA MET A 72 -12.25 11.48 -7.49
C MET A 72 -11.29 10.42 -8.04
N GLY A 73 -11.68 9.15 -8.07
CA GLY A 73 -10.85 8.03 -8.53
C GLY A 73 -9.66 7.73 -7.62
N ARG A 74 -9.73 8.10 -6.34
CA ARG A 74 -8.65 7.88 -5.36
C ARG A 74 -8.81 6.55 -4.66
N GLU A 75 -7.69 5.90 -4.36
CA GLU A 75 -7.67 4.68 -3.58
C GLU A 75 -7.95 4.95 -2.11
N VAL A 76 -8.87 4.18 -1.53
CA VAL A 76 -9.26 4.24 -0.11
C VAL A 76 -8.80 2.97 0.59
N MET A 77 -8.31 3.12 1.81
CA MET A 77 -8.02 2.01 2.72
C MET A 77 -8.53 2.31 4.14
N LEU A 78 -8.71 1.26 4.93
CA LEU A 78 -9.06 1.38 6.34
C LEU A 78 -7.79 1.66 7.15
N HIS A 79 -7.78 2.75 7.90
CA HIS A 79 -6.78 3.02 8.95
C HIS A 79 -7.25 2.41 10.25
N PHE A 80 -6.74 1.21 10.58
CA PHE A 80 -7.28 0.36 11.64
C PHE A 80 -6.71 0.73 13.01
N PRO A 81 -7.54 1.25 13.94
CA PRO A 81 -7.08 1.69 15.26
C PRO A 81 -6.65 0.52 16.16
N MET A 82 -5.44 0.57 16.68
CA MET A 82 -4.84 -0.47 17.52
C MET A 82 -4.13 0.13 18.74
N ALA A 83 -4.18 -0.56 19.87
CA ALA A 83 -3.52 -0.13 21.09
C ALA A 83 -2.01 0.03 20.94
N SER A 84 -1.47 1.09 21.56
CA SER A 84 -0.03 1.42 21.55
C SER A 84 0.62 1.22 22.91
N MET A 85 1.91 0.93 22.94
CA MET A 85 2.72 0.82 24.16
C MET A 85 2.80 2.15 24.95
N ARG A 86 2.54 3.27 24.27
CA ARG A 86 2.48 4.59 24.90
C ARG A 86 1.14 4.89 25.59
N HIS A 87 0.20 3.94 25.58
CA HIS A 87 -1.16 4.10 26.15
C HIS A 87 -1.92 5.33 25.63
N LEU A 88 -1.60 5.78 24.43
CA LEU A 88 -2.36 6.82 23.74
C LEU A 88 -3.71 6.24 23.29
N ARG A 89 -4.72 7.06 23.20
CA ARG A 89 -6.06 6.67 22.75
C ARG A 89 -6.07 6.53 21.22
N PRO A 90 -6.25 5.33 20.66
CA PRO A 90 -6.26 5.16 19.21
C PRO A 90 -7.59 5.60 18.55
N GLY A 91 -8.56 6.06 19.32
CA GLY A 91 -9.85 6.49 18.78
C GLY A 91 -10.92 5.40 18.71
N PRO A 92 -12.06 5.70 18.08
CA PRO A 92 -13.18 4.78 17.96
C PRO A 92 -12.79 3.53 17.14
N GLY A 93 -13.34 2.38 17.54
CA GLY A 93 -13.06 1.12 16.84
C GLY A 93 -11.72 0.47 17.20
N ALA A 94 -11.02 0.98 18.23
CA ALA A 94 -9.73 0.44 18.62
C ALA A 94 -9.82 -1.00 19.16
N VAL A 95 -8.82 -1.80 18.81
CA VAL A 95 -8.58 -3.13 19.38
C VAL A 95 -7.40 -3.08 20.35
N ASP A 96 -7.44 -3.92 21.39
CA ASP A 96 -6.37 -4.04 22.38
C ASP A 96 -6.04 -5.50 22.74
N VAL A 97 -4.94 -5.69 23.48
CA VAL A 97 -4.42 -7.02 23.83
C VAL A 97 -5.27 -7.78 24.84
N SER A 98 -6.22 -7.12 25.54
CA SER A 98 -7.10 -7.74 26.52
C SER A 98 -8.36 -8.35 25.91
N MET A 99 -8.65 -8.03 24.65
CA MET A 99 -9.83 -8.52 23.95
C MET A 99 -9.81 -10.04 23.77
N SER A 100 -10.96 -10.67 23.93
CA SER A 100 -11.17 -12.04 23.48
C SER A 100 -11.18 -12.10 21.96
N GLU A 101 -10.90 -13.27 21.38
CA GLU A 101 -10.97 -13.47 19.92
C GLU A 101 -12.30 -13.00 19.33
N ALA A 102 -13.40 -13.41 19.93
CA ALA A 102 -14.74 -13.03 19.48
C ALA A 102 -14.95 -11.51 19.48
N SER A 103 -14.49 -10.80 20.54
CA SER A 103 -14.60 -9.35 20.62
C SER A 103 -13.69 -8.64 19.62
N PHE A 104 -12.46 -9.16 19.42
CA PHE A 104 -11.51 -8.62 18.46
C PHE A 104 -12.05 -8.74 17.02
N GLN A 105 -12.52 -9.93 16.63
CA GLN A 105 -13.10 -10.17 15.30
C GLN A 105 -14.39 -9.38 15.07
N ALA A 106 -15.25 -9.27 16.09
CA ALA A 106 -16.45 -8.43 16.00
C ALA A 106 -16.08 -6.96 15.73
N GLN A 107 -15.05 -6.44 16.43
CA GLN A 107 -14.57 -5.08 16.19
C GLN A 107 -13.92 -4.95 14.82
N THR A 108 -13.13 -5.94 14.38
CA THR A 108 -12.53 -5.96 13.03
C THR A 108 -13.62 -5.88 11.95
N LYS A 109 -14.64 -6.71 12.02
CA LYS A 109 -15.77 -6.71 11.06
C LYS A 109 -16.53 -5.39 11.08
N SER A 110 -16.74 -4.79 12.25
CA SER A 110 -17.35 -3.47 12.40
C SER A 110 -16.52 -2.38 11.71
N ASN A 111 -15.20 -2.37 11.90
CA ASN A 111 -14.30 -1.40 11.28
C ASN A 111 -14.25 -1.56 9.75
N LEU A 112 -14.16 -2.79 9.26
CA LEU A 112 -14.18 -3.09 7.82
C LEU A 112 -15.48 -2.66 7.13
N ALA A 113 -16.60 -2.73 7.84
CA ALA A 113 -17.90 -2.28 7.35
C ALA A 113 -18.09 -0.76 7.41
N ALA A 114 -17.34 -0.06 8.29
CA ALA A 114 -17.51 1.36 8.53
C ALA A 114 -17.02 2.25 7.36
N ILE A 115 -16.06 1.77 6.57
CA ILE A 115 -15.47 2.55 5.47
C ILE A 115 -15.80 1.87 4.13
N PRO A 116 -16.55 2.54 3.25
CA PRO A 116 -16.84 2.01 1.91
C PRO A 116 -15.60 2.11 0.99
N PHE A 117 -15.59 1.26 -0.07
CA PHE A 117 -14.61 1.27 -1.16
C PHE A 117 -13.17 0.92 -0.77
N ILE A 118 -12.93 0.37 0.42
CA ILE A 118 -11.57 0.02 0.86
C ILE A 118 -10.96 -1.05 -0.03
N ARG A 119 -9.68 -0.86 -0.38
CA ARG A 119 -8.84 -1.80 -1.13
C ARG A 119 -7.77 -2.45 -0.25
N GLY A 120 -7.57 -1.94 0.95
CA GLY A 120 -6.58 -2.43 1.88
C GLY A 120 -6.79 -1.92 3.30
N VAL A 121 -5.90 -2.34 4.18
CA VAL A 121 -5.88 -1.98 5.60
C VAL A 121 -4.44 -1.66 6.00
N ASN A 122 -4.25 -0.61 6.82
CA ASN A 122 -3.00 -0.41 7.56
C ASN A 122 -3.28 -0.16 9.04
N ASN A 123 -2.29 -0.30 9.89
CA ASN A 123 -2.44 -0.08 11.31
C ASN A 123 -2.25 1.40 11.70
N HIS A 124 -3.26 1.96 12.39
CA HIS A 124 -3.11 3.19 13.17
C HIS A 124 -2.54 2.85 14.54
N MET A 125 -1.37 3.44 14.90
CA MET A 125 -0.62 3.00 16.09
C MET A 125 -0.30 1.50 16.03
N GLY A 126 -0.64 0.73 17.08
CA GLY A 126 -0.57 -0.72 17.07
C GLY A 126 0.71 -1.33 17.64
N SER A 127 1.59 -0.54 18.27
CA SER A 127 2.85 -1.08 18.81
C SER A 127 2.67 -2.16 19.92
N GLN A 128 1.46 -2.32 20.50
CA GLN A 128 1.14 -3.47 21.36
C GLN A 128 0.58 -4.66 20.57
N ILE A 129 -0.09 -4.41 19.45
CA ILE A 129 -0.84 -5.43 18.71
C ILE A 129 0.01 -6.08 17.63
N THR A 130 0.75 -5.28 16.84
CA THR A 130 1.52 -5.80 15.68
C THR A 130 2.66 -6.77 16.04
N PRO A 131 3.24 -6.80 17.26
CA PRO A 131 4.15 -7.85 17.68
C PRO A 131 3.46 -9.14 18.17
N SER A 132 2.13 -9.13 18.38
CA SER A 132 1.39 -10.27 18.92
C SER A 132 0.92 -11.20 17.80
N LEU A 133 1.54 -12.38 17.67
CA LEU A 133 1.17 -13.38 16.67
C LEU A 133 -0.33 -13.74 16.74
N LYS A 134 -0.84 -13.95 17.95
CA LYS A 134 -2.26 -14.27 18.19
C LYS A 134 -3.21 -13.24 17.57
N HIS A 135 -3.00 -11.95 17.88
CA HIS A 135 -3.88 -10.89 17.39
C HIS A 135 -3.70 -10.63 15.89
N MET A 136 -2.48 -10.76 15.37
CA MET A 136 -2.24 -10.65 13.94
C MET A 136 -2.86 -11.81 13.16
N GLN A 137 -2.84 -13.02 13.70
CA GLN A 137 -3.56 -14.15 13.09
C GLN A 137 -5.06 -13.92 13.02
N TRP A 138 -5.68 -13.39 14.08
CA TRP A 138 -7.10 -13.06 14.08
C TRP A 138 -7.44 -11.97 13.04
N LEU A 139 -6.66 -10.90 13.01
CA LEU A 139 -6.87 -9.84 12.01
C LEU A 139 -6.74 -10.39 10.58
N MET A 140 -5.64 -11.10 10.31
CA MET A 140 -5.37 -11.59 8.96
C MET A 140 -6.38 -12.65 8.52
N ALA A 141 -6.95 -13.44 9.44
CA ALA A 141 -8.04 -14.36 9.12
C ALA A 141 -9.30 -13.62 8.62
N ASP A 142 -9.70 -12.53 9.30
CA ASP A 142 -10.84 -11.70 8.87
C ASP A 142 -10.57 -11.01 7.51
N LEU A 143 -9.33 -10.56 7.26
CA LEU A 143 -8.96 -9.98 5.97
C LEU A 143 -8.95 -11.02 4.84
N ALA A 144 -8.46 -12.23 5.12
CA ALA A 144 -8.44 -13.34 4.16
C ALA A 144 -9.85 -13.82 3.83
N GLU A 145 -10.77 -13.87 4.82
CA GLU A 145 -12.19 -14.20 4.60
C GLU A 145 -12.84 -13.22 3.60
N ARG A 146 -12.49 -11.94 3.67
CA ARG A 146 -12.97 -10.94 2.71
C ARG A 146 -12.35 -11.08 1.31
N GLY A 147 -11.08 -11.48 1.22
CA GLY A 147 -10.43 -11.96 0.00
C GLY A 147 -9.97 -10.91 -1.01
N ASP A 148 -10.32 -9.64 -0.86
CA ASP A 148 -10.06 -8.56 -1.83
C ASP A 148 -9.15 -7.44 -1.29
N LEU A 149 -8.58 -7.62 -0.08
CA LEU A 149 -7.81 -6.61 0.61
C LEU A 149 -6.30 -6.91 0.60
N TYR A 150 -5.49 -5.86 0.53
CA TYR A 150 -4.08 -5.90 0.86
C TYR A 150 -3.82 -5.33 2.26
N PHE A 151 -2.65 -5.61 2.82
CA PHE A 151 -2.21 -5.06 4.10
C PHE A 151 -0.96 -4.19 3.94
N VAL A 152 -0.91 -3.07 4.67
CA VAL A 152 0.30 -2.25 4.82
C VAL A 152 0.73 -2.26 6.27
N ASP A 153 1.93 -2.77 6.55
CA ASP A 153 2.53 -2.63 7.87
C ASP A 153 3.10 -1.22 8.01
N SER A 154 2.45 -0.39 8.85
CA SER A 154 2.89 0.99 9.12
C SER A 154 4.20 1.05 9.92
N MET A 155 4.75 -0.09 10.35
CA MET A 155 6.04 -0.20 11.07
C MET A 155 6.14 0.79 12.25
N THR A 156 5.13 0.77 13.12
CA THR A 156 5.10 1.62 14.33
C THR A 156 6.01 1.12 15.44
N ILE A 157 6.53 -0.09 15.27
CA ILE A 157 7.54 -0.73 16.12
C ILE A 157 8.36 -1.71 15.26
N ASP A 158 9.66 -1.80 15.52
CA ASP A 158 10.59 -2.64 14.73
C ASP A 158 10.33 -4.15 14.90
N THR A 159 9.70 -4.55 16.01
CA THR A 159 9.31 -5.94 16.30
C THR A 159 7.95 -6.33 15.70
N SER A 160 7.37 -5.51 14.80
CA SER A 160 6.14 -5.88 14.10
C SER A 160 6.31 -7.15 13.29
N ILE A 161 5.35 -8.06 13.45
CA ILE A 161 5.25 -9.28 12.64
C ILE A 161 4.01 -9.25 11.74
N ALA A 162 3.33 -8.10 11.67
CA ALA A 162 2.08 -7.97 10.93
C ALA A 162 2.24 -8.33 9.44
N GLY A 163 3.28 -7.81 8.79
CA GLY A 163 3.58 -8.12 7.40
C GLY A 163 3.87 -9.60 7.15
N GLN A 164 4.67 -10.23 8.03
CA GLN A 164 4.97 -11.67 7.92
C GLN A 164 3.70 -12.52 8.08
N THR A 165 2.83 -12.14 9.03
CA THR A 165 1.57 -12.85 9.27
C THR A 165 0.61 -12.68 8.09
N ALA A 166 0.56 -11.49 7.47
CA ALA A 166 -0.23 -11.24 6.26
C ALA A 166 0.21 -12.17 5.10
N LEU A 167 1.52 -12.24 4.84
CA LEU A 167 2.07 -13.14 3.81
C LEU A 167 1.76 -14.60 4.08
N ALA A 168 1.87 -15.05 5.33
CA ALA A 168 1.57 -16.43 5.73
C ALA A 168 0.09 -16.80 5.51
N GLN A 169 -0.82 -15.81 5.53
CA GLN A 169 -2.25 -15.98 5.22
C GLN A 169 -2.60 -15.68 3.74
N GLY A 170 -1.59 -15.52 2.89
CA GLY A 170 -1.78 -15.23 1.47
C GLY A 170 -2.26 -13.82 1.15
N ILE A 171 -2.23 -12.90 2.11
CA ILE A 171 -2.64 -11.51 1.92
C ILE A 171 -1.49 -10.73 1.28
N PRO A 172 -1.75 -10.04 0.16
CA PRO A 172 -0.78 -9.13 -0.43
C PRO A 172 -0.38 -8.04 0.55
N MET A 173 0.93 -7.76 0.67
CA MET A 173 1.35 -6.74 1.62
C MET A 173 2.57 -5.95 1.14
N VAL A 174 2.70 -4.75 1.68
CA VAL A 174 3.91 -3.94 1.70
C VAL A 174 4.13 -3.39 3.11
N LYS A 175 5.33 -2.89 3.38
CA LYS A 175 5.64 -2.15 4.60
C LYS A 175 5.98 -0.70 4.29
N ARG A 176 5.82 0.19 5.25
CA ARG A 176 6.30 1.56 5.15
C ARG A 176 7.83 1.61 5.14
N ASP A 177 8.41 2.28 4.17
CA ASP A 177 9.83 2.59 4.12
C ASP A 177 10.14 3.94 4.78
N ILE A 178 9.29 4.94 4.55
CA ILE A 178 9.52 6.31 5.00
C ILE A 178 8.32 6.85 5.78
N PHE A 179 8.59 7.47 6.93
CA PHE A 179 7.64 8.30 7.66
C PHE A 179 7.91 9.76 7.31
N LEU A 180 7.00 10.43 6.61
CA LEU A 180 7.26 11.76 6.04
C LEU A 180 7.32 12.84 7.12
N ASP A 181 6.44 12.77 8.11
CA ASP A 181 6.12 13.86 9.03
C ASP A 181 6.20 13.45 10.51
N ASN A 182 7.14 12.56 10.84
CA ASN A 182 7.51 12.31 12.24
C ASN A 182 7.94 13.62 12.93
N GLU A 183 8.57 14.51 12.17
CA GLU A 183 8.84 15.89 12.54
C GLU A 183 8.22 16.80 11.48
N ARG A 184 7.36 17.75 11.90
CA ARG A 184 6.61 18.62 10.98
C ARG A 184 7.38 19.86 10.51
N ASP A 185 8.66 19.98 10.87
CA ASP A 185 9.52 21.03 10.37
C ASP A 185 9.72 20.91 8.85
N PRO A 186 9.57 22.00 8.07
CA PRO A 186 9.65 21.93 6.60
C PRO A 186 10.98 21.36 6.07
N VAL A 187 12.11 21.60 6.75
CA VAL A 187 13.40 21.06 6.34
C VAL A 187 13.44 19.54 6.56
N GLN A 188 12.85 19.05 7.65
CA GLN A 188 12.77 17.61 7.92
C GLN A 188 11.81 16.93 6.94
N LEU A 189 10.67 17.51 6.63
CA LEU A 189 9.74 17.02 5.61
C LEU A 189 10.46 16.85 4.26
N GLN A 190 11.19 17.86 3.81
CA GLN A 190 11.97 17.80 2.57
C GLN A 190 13.05 16.71 2.60
N ARG A 191 13.73 16.54 3.73
CA ARG A 191 14.72 15.46 3.91
C ARG A 191 14.09 14.08 3.80
N GLN A 192 12.92 13.86 4.44
CA GLN A 192 12.21 12.58 4.36
C GLN A 192 11.71 12.32 2.94
N PHE A 193 11.20 13.34 2.24
CA PHE A 193 10.80 13.20 0.85
C PHE A 193 12.00 12.86 -0.06
N ALA A 194 13.13 13.52 0.09
CA ALA A 194 14.36 13.19 -0.64
C ALA A 194 14.84 11.75 -0.33
N LYS A 195 14.70 11.30 0.93
CA LYS A 195 15.00 9.92 1.34
C LYS A 195 14.07 8.92 0.67
N LEU A 196 12.76 9.22 0.55
CA LEU A 196 11.81 8.41 -0.19
C LEU A 196 12.28 8.17 -1.63
N LEU A 197 12.62 9.25 -2.35
CA LEU A 197 13.09 9.13 -3.73
C LEU A 197 14.41 8.36 -3.85
N LYS A 198 15.31 8.51 -2.87
CA LYS A 198 16.57 7.75 -2.83
C LYS A 198 16.31 6.26 -2.64
N VAL A 199 15.45 5.87 -1.67
CA VAL A 199 15.11 4.48 -1.40
C VAL A 199 14.44 3.87 -2.64
N ALA A 200 13.48 4.58 -3.24
CA ALA A 200 12.81 4.11 -4.46
C ALA A 200 13.79 3.81 -5.59
N ARG A 201 14.78 4.69 -5.83
CA ARG A 201 15.82 4.45 -6.87
C ARG A 201 16.72 3.26 -6.55
N GLN A 202 16.95 2.95 -5.28
CA GLN A 202 17.83 1.84 -4.88
C GLN A 202 17.18 0.47 -5.01
N GLN A 203 15.86 0.37 -4.77
CA GLN A 203 15.16 -0.91 -4.73
C GLN A 203 14.03 -1.05 -5.77
N GLY A 204 13.88 -0.02 -6.66
CA GLY A 204 12.83 0.02 -7.69
C GLY A 204 11.51 0.62 -7.21
N TYR A 205 11.26 0.67 -5.92
CA TYR A 205 10.05 1.26 -5.32
C TYR A 205 10.27 1.74 -3.89
N ALA A 206 9.32 2.53 -3.37
CA ALA A 206 9.23 2.81 -1.94
C ALA A 206 7.81 3.23 -1.53
N VAL A 207 7.46 2.98 -0.25
CA VAL A 207 6.19 3.36 0.36
C VAL A 207 6.44 4.40 1.44
N ALA A 208 5.76 5.54 1.34
CA ALA A 208 5.77 6.57 2.36
C ALA A 208 4.40 6.71 3.04
N ILE A 209 4.42 7.04 4.33
CA ILE A 209 3.24 7.45 5.09
C ILE A 209 3.44 8.86 5.61
N GLY A 210 2.41 9.69 5.48
CA GLY A 210 2.28 11.01 6.08
C GLY A 210 0.85 11.25 6.56
N HIS A 211 0.61 12.41 7.18
CA HIS A 211 -0.68 12.78 7.76
C HIS A 211 -1.19 14.09 7.14
N PRO A 212 -2.49 14.43 7.30
CA PRO A 212 -3.08 15.61 6.69
C PRO A 212 -2.71 16.90 7.46
N TYR A 213 -1.45 17.01 7.89
CA TYR A 213 -0.93 18.25 8.46
C TYR A 213 -0.74 19.33 7.40
N PRO A 214 -1.02 20.60 7.69
CA PRO A 214 -0.86 21.67 6.71
C PRO A 214 0.51 21.73 6.05
N GLU A 215 1.57 21.45 6.79
CA GLU A 215 2.95 21.48 6.34
C GLU A 215 3.27 20.30 5.41
N THR A 216 2.80 19.10 5.76
CA THR A 216 2.94 17.89 4.93
C THR A 216 2.21 18.08 3.60
N LEU A 217 0.97 18.56 3.65
CA LEU A 217 0.19 18.80 2.43
C LEU A 217 0.83 19.87 1.54
N ALA A 218 1.34 20.96 2.13
CA ALA A 218 2.03 22.00 1.37
C ALA A 218 3.30 21.49 0.68
N MET A 219 4.09 20.67 1.37
CA MET A 219 5.27 20.02 0.78
C MET A 219 4.86 19.09 -0.38
N LEU A 220 3.84 18.25 -0.21
CA LEU A 220 3.37 17.35 -1.26
C LEU A 220 2.78 18.09 -2.46
N GLU A 221 2.00 19.17 -2.23
CA GLU A 221 1.48 20.04 -3.30
C GLU A 221 2.61 20.59 -4.19
N ALA A 222 3.75 20.92 -3.59
CA ALA A 222 4.93 21.46 -4.30
C ALA A 222 5.73 20.36 -5.04
N GLU A 223 5.92 19.19 -4.43
CA GLU A 223 6.85 18.16 -4.93
C GLU A 223 6.23 17.20 -5.95
N LEU A 224 4.94 16.84 -5.76
CA LEU A 224 4.29 15.80 -6.56
C LEU A 224 4.24 16.11 -8.07
N PRO A 225 3.99 17.36 -8.52
CA PRO A 225 3.97 17.67 -9.95
C PRO A 225 5.32 17.42 -10.66
N GLY A 226 6.43 17.48 -9.92
CA GLY A 226 7.79 17.30 -10.45
C GLY A 226 8.27 15.84 -10.52
N LEU A 227 7.50 14.84 -10.06
CA LEU A 227 7.96 13.46 -9.97
C LEU A 227 8.27 12.82 -11.33
N ALA A 228 7.40 13.02 -12.32
CA ALA A 228 7.61 12.46 -13.66
C ALA A 228 8.90 12.97 -14.30
N ALA A 229 9.23 14.24 -14.14
CA ALA A 229 10.49 14.82 -14.62
C ALA A 229 11.73 14.25 -13.89
N LYS A 230 11.54 13.66 -12.70
CA LYS A 230 12.57 12.97 -11.93
C LYS A 230 12.66 11.47 -12.27
N GLY A 231 11.87 10.97 -13.26
CA GLY A 231 11.79 9.56 -13.64
C GLY A 231 11.12 8.69 -12.58
N ILE A 232 10.16 9.24 -11.83
CA ILE A 232 9.46 8.55 -10.75
C ILE A 232 7.97 8.57 -11.00
N GLN A 233 7.35 7.40 -10.93
CA GLN A 233 5.92 7.22 -11.05
C GLN A 233 5.28 7.14 -9.66
N LEU A 234 4.28 8.00 -9.41
CA LEU A 234 3.43 7.90 -8.23
C LEU A 234 2.25 6.96 -8.56
N VAL A 235 2.11 5.89 -7.81
CA VAL A 235 1.06 4.88 -8.01
C VAL A 235 0.32 4.58 -6.70
N PRO A 236 -0.95 4.15 -6.74
CA PRO A 236 -1.63 3.69 -5.55
C PRO A 236 -1.00 2.39 -5.04
N VAL A 237 -1.15 2.11 -3.75
CA VAL A 237 -0.53 0.94 -3.11
C VAL A 237 -0.94 -0.38 -3.77
N SER A 238 -2.20 -0.51 -4.18
CA SER A 238 -2.67 -1.71 -4.88
C SER A 238 -1.90 -1.99 -6.16
N ARG A 239 -1.62 -0.95 -6.95
CA ARG A 239 -0.85 -1.06 -8.20
C ARG A 239 0.62 -1.40 -7.93
N LEU A 240 1.23 -0.77 -6.93
CA LEU A 240 2.60 -1.07 -6.53
C LEU A 240 2.74 -2.54 -6.13
N ILE A 241 1.82 -3.07 -5.32
CA ILE A 241 1.78 -4.49 -4.95
C ILE A 241 1.64 -5.40 -6.18
N GLN A 242 0.75 -5.07 -7.12
CA GLN A 242 0.56 -5.84 -8.34
C GLN A 242 1.83 -5.88 -9.20
N THR A 243 2.47 -4.72 -9.40
CA THR A 243 3.71 -4.60 -10.18
C THR A 243 4.81 -5.48 -9.57
N HIS A 244 4.98 -5.45 -8.23
CA HIS A 244 6.00 -6.24 -7.55
C HIS A 244 5.72 -7.74 -7.56
N ARG A 245 4.47 -8.16 -7.53
CA ARG A 245 4.10 -9.59 -7.68
C ARG A 245 4.44 -10.13 -9.06
N LEU A 246 4.26 -9.34 -10.12
CA LEU A 246 4.64 -9.72 -11.49
C LEU A 246 6.16 -9.77 -11.69
N GLN A 247 6.92 -9.04 -10.88
CA GLN A 247 8.39 -9.01 -10.90
C GLN A 247 9.03 -10.01 -9.93
N ALA A 248 8.25 -10.63 -9.03
CA ALA A 248 8.78 -11.67 -8.15
C ALA A 248 9.24 -12.87 -8.99
N PRO A 249 10.47 -13.38 -8.82
CA PRO A 249 10.95 -14.52 -9.58
C PRO A 249 10.02 -15.71 -9.40
N VAL A 250 9.77 -16.45 -10.47
CA VAL A 250 8.92 -17.67 -10.53
C VAL A 250 9.33 -18.77 -9.53
N LEU A 251 10.45 -18.59 -8.84
CA LEU A 251 11.03 -19.55 -7.89
C LEU A 251 10.15 -19.96 -6.72
N TRP A 252 9.19 -19.15 -6.30
CA TRP A 252 8.30 -19.54 -5.20
C TRP A 252 7.02 -20.26 -5.66
N GLN A 253 6.64 -20.16 -6.93
CA GLN A 253 5.55 -20.96 -7.50
C GLN A 253 5.92 -22.44 -7.60
N ALA A 254 7.21 -22.77 -7.72
CA ALA A 254 7.70 -24.14 -7.74
C ALA A 254 7.57 -24.86 -6.38
N SER A 255 7.48 -24.11 -5.27
CA SER A 255 7.37 -24.67 -3.90
C SER A 255 5.95 -25.11 -3.53
N LEU A 256 4.94 -24.79 -4.34
CA LEU A 256 3.54 -25.16 -4.11
C LEU A 256 3.06 -26.33 -4.98
N SER A 257 3.95 -26.95 -5.76
CA SER A 257 3.61 -28.19 -6.46
C SER A 257 3.51 -29.34 -5.44
N PRO A 258 2.40 -30.07 -5.36
CA PRO A 258 2.30 -31.23 -4.47
C PRO A 258 3.36 -32.25 -4.85
N SER A 259 4.06 -32.75 -3.84
CA SER A 259 5.03 -33.84 -4.02
C SER A 259 4.37 -35.01 -4.75
N PRO A 260 5.07 -35.67 -5.71
CA PRO A 260 4.52 -36.82 -6.39
C PRO A 260 4.23 -37.92 -5.38
N THR A 261 2.99 -38.37 -5.34
CA THR A 261 2.58 -39.55 -4.56
C THR A 261 3.39 -40.75 -4.99
N VAL A 262 4.25 -41.23 -4.11
CA VAL A 262 4.93 -42.51 -4.30
C VAL A 262 3.89 -43.62 -4.19
N SER A 263 3.49 -44.18 -5.32
CA SER A 263 2.71 -45.41 -5.36
C SER A 263 3.59 -46.55 -4.82
N LYS A 264 3.20 -47.13 -3.70
CA LYS A 264 3.74 -48.41 -3.25
C LYS A 264 3.02 -49.52 -4.03
N ASN A 265 3.74 -50.20 -4.90
CA ASN A 265 3.43 -51.56 -5.29
C ASN A 265 4.04 -52.53 -4.28
#